data_290faf73fcb38df31ca00be89dc79cc2
#
_entry.id   290faf73fcb38df31ca00be89dc79cc2
#
_cell.length_a   1.000
_cell.length_b   1.000
_cell.length_c   1.000
_cell.angle_alpha   90.00
_cell.angle_beta   90.00
_cell.angle_gamma   90.00
#
_symmetry.space_group_name_H-M   'P 1'
#
loop_
_entity.id
_entity.type
_entity.pdbx_description
1 polymer ?
#
loop_
_entity_poly.entity_id
_entity_poly.type
_entity_poly.pdbx_seq_one_letter_code
_entity_poly.pdbx_strand_id
1 'polypeptide(L)'
;MCIRDSPNPVAALRNGTIGWTLAGQKLEHGQSRRFKAINEAQRAPAQDAARAVADRADVARIDLAQWRRWQADPKRTSYLFDVRTPEEFAAGHLPGARSTPGGQLVQETDHFASVRGARLVLVDDDGVRANMSASWLAQMGWQVAVLDGLRDSDFSVRGPWQAPLPDTSPAEEISPRTLATWLQEPGTLVLDFTASANYVQRHIPGAWWALPSQLQEALAQLPQAERYVLTCGSSLLARFVVPQLQALTQRPVFLLSGGTAAWIEAGLPVEESRQQLASPRIDRYRRPYEGTDNPKEAMQGYLDWEFGLVAQLGRDGTHGFFVI
;
A
#
# COMPACT_ATOMS: atom_id res chain seq x y z
N MET A 1 18.04 2.89 2.84
CA MET A 1 19.23 3.39 3.58
C MET A 1 20.35 3.61 2.59
N CYS A 2 20.92 4.80 2.56
CA CYS A 2 21.98 5.13 1.61
C CYS A 2 23.35 4.68 2.14
N ILE A 3 24.05 3.86 1.37
CA ILE A 3 25.40 3.40 1.71
C ILE A 3 26.38 4.59 1.78
N ARG A 4 26.10 5.67 1.06
CA ARG A 4 26.97 6.86 1.00
C ARG A 4 26.90 7.78 2.22
N ASP A 5 25.84 7.64 3.03
CA ASP A 5 25.55 8.58 4.11
C ASP A 5 26.09 8.13 5.47
N SER A 6 26.76 6.99 5.53
CA SER A 6 27.35 6.46 6.76
C SER A 6 28.86 6.69 6.78
N PRO A 7 29.41 7.19 7.90
CA PRO A 7 30.86 7.25 8.12
C PRO A 7 31.46 5.85 8.37
N ASN A 8 30.64 4.84 8.59
CA ASN A 8 31.08 3.47 8.82
C ASN A 8 31.17 2.70 7.49
N PRO A 9 32.00 1.65 7.42
CA PRO A 9 31.96 0.71 6.31
C PRO A 9 30.57 0.09 6.17
N VAL A 10 29.96 0.30 5.02
CA VAL A 10 28.62 -0.23 4.72
C VAL A 10 28.69 -1.05 3.44
N ALA A 11 28.04 -2.21 3.44
CA ALA A 11 27.90 -3.07 2.28
C ALA A 11 26.43 -3.45 2.09
N ALA A 12 26.01 -3.53 0.84
CA ALA A 12 24.72 -4.09 0.48
C ALA A 12 24.88 -5.54 0.00
N LEU A 13 23.94 -6.38 0.37
CA LEU A 13 23.87 -7.73 -0.20
C LEU A 13 23.55 -7.60 -1.71
N ARG A 14 24.44 -8.11 -2.55
CA ARG A 14 24.26 -8.05 -4.01
C ARG A 14 22.96 -8.76 -4.40
N ASN A 15 22.11 -8.07 -5.14
CA ASN A 15 20.79 -8.52 -5.59
C ASN A 15 19.82 -8.89 -4.44
N GLY A 16 20.07 -8.45 -3.21
CA GLY A 16 19.20 -8.65 -2.06
C GLY A 16 18.83 -10.11 -1.79
N THR A 17 17.62 -10.33 -1.29
CA THR A 17 17.11 -11.68 -0.97
C THR A 17 16.88 -12.55 -2.22
N ILE A 18 16.62 -11.95 -3.38
CA ILE A 18 16.56 -12.68 -4.67
C ILE A 18 17.91 -13.30 -4.97
N GLY A 19 18.99 -12.51 -4.93
CA GLY A 19 20.35 -13.03 -5.15
C GLY A 19 20.75 -14.10 -4.15
N TRP A 20 20.35 -13.96 -2.87
CA TRP A 20 20.55 -14.96 -1.84
C TRP A 20 19.86 -16.29 -2.17
N THR A 21 18.59 -16.22 -2.62
CA THR A 21 17.80 -17.38 -3.04
C THR A 21 18.36 -18.05 -4.30
N LEU A 22 18.75 -17.24 -5.31
CA LEU A 22 19.38 -17.74 -6.54
C LEU A 22 20.72 -18.44 -6.28
N ALA A 23 21.45 -17.99 -5.25
CA ALA A 23 22.67 -18.66 -4.77
C ALA A 23 22.39 -19.96 -3.96
N GLY A 24 21.14 -20.40 -3.86
CA GLY A 24 20.75 -21.62 -3.16
C GLY A 24 20.71 -21.50 -1.64
N GLN A 25 20.77 -20.27 -1.12
CA GLN A 25 20.74 -20.01 0.31
C GLN A 25 19.30 -19.99 0.84
N LYS A 26 19.13 -20.28 2.15
CA LYS A 26 17.82 -20.27 2.81
C LYS A 26 17.53 -18.93 3.45
N LEU A 27 16.27 -18.48 3.33
CA LEU A 27 15.75 -17.30 4.00
C LEU A 27 15.19 -17.67 5.37
N GLU A 28 15.38 -16.77 6.34
CA GLU A 28 14.65 -16.79 7.61
C GLU A 28 13.36 -15.99 7.46
N HIS A 29 12.29 -16.45 8.09
CA HIS A 29 10.99 -15.80 8.15
C HIS A 29 10.62 -15.49 9.60
N GLY A 30 9.71 -14.51 9.80
CA GLY A 30 9.24 -14.14 11.13
C GLY A 30 10.29 -13.44 11.99
N GLN A 31 11.15 -12.62 11.38
CA GLN A 31 12.20 -11.89 12.07
C GLN A 31 11.64 -10.93 13.12
N SER A 32 12.09 -11.08 14.37
CA SER A 32 11.67 -10.25 15.51
C SER A 32 12.80 -9.39 16.11
N ARG A 33 14.05 -9.58 15.64
CA ARG A 33 15.18 -8.76 16.11
C ARG A 33 15.06 -7.33 15.63
N ARG A 34 15.21 -6.37 16.54
CA ARG A 34 15.14 -4.94 16.26
C ARG A 34 16.35 -4.23 16.87
N PHE A 35 16.72 -3.10 16.30
CA PHE A 35 17.69 -2.21 16.93
C PHE A 35 17.17 -1.73 18.27
N LYS A 36 18.08 -1.49 19.21
CA LYS A 36 17.76 -0.82 20.48
C LYS A 36 17.31 0.61 20.19
N ALA A 37 16.42 1.13 21.03
CA ALA A 37 16.07 2.54 21.00
C ALA A 37 17.33 3.40 21.17
N ILE A 38 17.42 4.48 20.38
CA ILE A 38 18.49 5.45 20.52
C ILE A 38 18.33 6.24 21.84
N ASN A 39 19.45 6.56 22.46
CA ASN A 39 19.43 7.46 23.62
C ASN A 39 19.45 8.93 23.17
N GLU A 40 19.17 9.84 24.11
CA GLU A 40 19.11 11.28 23.82
C GLU A 40 20.42 11.85 23.30
N ALA A 41 21.57 11.35 23.78
CA ALA A 41 22.88 11.76 23.31
C ALA A 41 23.16 11.40 21.85
N GLN A 42 22.47 10.39 21.30
CA GLN A 42 22.59 9.97 19.90
C GLN A 42 21.61 10.72 19.00
N ARG A 43 20.54 11.29 19.55
CA ARG A 43 19.46 11.94 18.78
C ARG A 43 19.95 13.18 18.05
N ALA A 44 20.53 14.15 18.75
CA ALA A 44 20.97 15.41 18.15
C ALA A 44 22.01 15.20 17.02
N PRO A 45 23.09 14.42 17.21
CA PRO A 45 24.00 14.12 16.10
C PRO A 45 23.34 13.45 14.89
N ALA A 46 22.34 12.57 15.11
CA ALA A 46 21.60 11.93 14.02
C ALA A 46 20.73 12.94 13.25
N GLN A 47 20.09 13.86 13.96
CA GLN A 47 19.30 14.95 13.36
C GLN A 47 20.18 15.87 12.52
N ASP A 48 21.33 16.30 13.05
CA ASP A 48 22.28 17.16 12.33
C ASP A 48 22.80 16.48 11.06
N ALA A 49 23.16 15.19 11.15
CA ALA A 49 23.60 14.42 10.00
C ALA A 49 22.50 14.26 8.93
N ALA A 50 21.27 13.96 9.35
CA ALA A 50 20.16 13.83 8.43
C ALA A 50 19.79 15.17 7.75
N ARG A 51 19.82 16.27 8.51
CA ARG A 51 19.64 17.64 7.97
C ARG A 51 20.72 17.98 6.95
N ALA A 52 21.98 17.69 7.23
CA ALA A 52 23.08 17.94 6.32
C ALA A 52 22.92 17.15 4.99
N VAL A 53 22.40 15.93 5.04
CA VAL A 53 22.06 15.15 3.82
C VAL A 53 20.94 15.82 3.04
N ALA A 54 19.86 16.23 3.72
CA ALA A 54 18.73 16.90 3.10
C ALA A 54 19.14 18.26 2.48
N ASP A 55 20.00 19.01 3.15
CA ASP A 55 20.51 20.30 2.65
C ASP A 55 21.33 20.14 1.36
N ARG A 56 22.15 19.08 1.23
CA ARG A 56 22.85 18.79 -0.04
C ARG A 56 21.90 18.48 -1.20
N ALA A 57 20.71 18.01 -0.90
CA ALA A 57 19.66 17.73 -1.89
C ALA A 57 18.69 18.90 -2.09
N ASP A 58 18.98 20.09 -1.57
CA ASP A 58 18.13 21.29 -1.63
C ASP A 58 16.71 21.07 -1.08
N VAL A 59 16.57 20.22 -0.07
CA VAL A 59 15.27 19.97 0.59
C VAL A 59 14.83 21.19 1.37
N ALA A 60 13.67 21.73 1.03
CA ALA A 60 13.08 22.86 1.73
C ALA A 60 12.56 22.44 3.13
N ARG A 61 12.58 23.40 4.07
CA ARG A 61 11.87 23.25 5.36
C ARG A 61 10.77 24.26 5.45
N ILE A 62 9.60 23.80 5.87
CA ILE A 62 8.41 24.64 5.99
C ILE A 62 7.76 24.45 7.37
N ASP A 63 7.05 25.45 7.81
CA ASP A 63 6.22 25.38 9.02
C ASP A 63 4.76 25.02 8.68
N LEU A 64 3.95 24.81 9.71
CA LEU A 64 2.52 24.54 9.58
C LEU A 64 1.75 25.64 8.84
N ALA A 65 2.19 26.90 8.97
CA ALA A 65 1.53 28.01 8.29
C ALA A 65 1.78 27.94 6.77
N GLN A 66 3.00 27.63 6.36
CA GLN A 66 3.32 27.41 4.94
C GLN A 66 2.62 26.16 4.38
N TRP A 67 2.55 25.07 5.17
CA TRP A 67 1.80 23.88 4.77
C TRP A 67 0.33 24.22 4.49
N ARG A 68 -0.33 24.93 5.41
CA ARG A 68 -1.75 25.36 5.23
C ARG A 68 -1.94 26.20 3.97
N ARG A 69 -1.01 27.09 3.65
CA ARG A 69 -1.05 27.86 2.39
C ARG A 69 -0.94 26.97 1.16
N TRP A 70 -0.06 25.96 1.20
CA TRP A 70 0.09 25.00 0.10
C TRP A 70 -1.13 24.09 -0.06
N GLN A 71 -1.68 23.64 1.04
CA GLN A 71 -2.90 22.82 1.05
C GLN A 71 -4.11 23.58 0.47
N ALA A 72 -4.21 24.86 0.71
CA ALA A 72 -5.29 25.73 0.22
C ALA A 72 -5.10 26.19 -1.23
N ASP A 73 -3.96 25.92 -1.86
CA ASP A 73 -3.65 26.33 -3.24
C ASP A 73 -4.35 25.39 -4.24
N PRO A 74 -5.43 25.83 -4.93
CA PRO A 74 -6.16 24.97 -5.85
C PRO A 74 -5.42 24.71 -7.18
N LYS A 75 -4.34 25.44 -7.43
CA LYS A 75 -3.58 25.35 -8.69
C LYS A 75 -2.56 24.23 -8.67
N ARG A 76 -2.26 23.67 -7.49
CA ARG A 76 -1.20 22.69 -7.37
C ARG A 76 -1.49 21.67 -6.28
N THR A 77 -1.43 20.39 -6.64
CA THR A 77 -1.55 19.28 -5.68
C THR A 77 -0.41 19.31 -4.66
N SER A 78 -0.75 19.10 -3.40
CA SER A 78 0.20 18.95 -2.30
C SER A 78 -0.18 17.74 -1.47
N TYR A 79 0.79 16.89 -1.17
CA TYR A 79 0.62 15.70 -0.32
C TYR A 79 1.33 15.90 1.01
N LEU A 80 0.74 15.40 2.08
CA LEU A 80 1.35 15.33 3.41
C LEU A 80 1.54 13.86 3.78
N PHE A 81 2.77 13.42 3.90
CA PHE A 81 3.14 12.05 4.24
C PHE A 81 3.82 11.99 5.61
N ASP A 82 3.25 11.18 6.49
CA ASP A 82 3.90 10.78 7.74
C ASP A 82 4.77 9.55 7.44
N VAL A 83 6.09 9.73 7.55
CA VAL A 83 7.07 8.71 7.14
C VAL A 83 7.48 7.76 8.27
N ARG A 84 6.80 7.84 9.41
CA ARG A 84 6.99 6.95 10.55
C ARG A 84 6.36 5.58 10.30
N THR A 85 6.45 4.69 11.30
CA THR A 85 5.76 3.40 11.22
C THR A 85 4.24 3.56 11.34
N PRO A 86 3.44 2.60 10.86
CA PRO A 86 1.99 2.63 11.02
C PRO A 86 1.54 2.68 12.49
N GLU A 87 2.29 2.06 13.40
CA GLU A 87 2.01 2.05 14.84
C GLU A 87 2.23 3.44 15.46
N GLU A 88 3.33 4.12 15.11
CA GLU A 88 3.62 5.49 15.55
C GLU A 88 2.57 6.46 14.99
N PHE A 89 2.21 6.32 13.72
CA PHE A 89 1.12 7.08 13.10
C PHE A 89 -0.21 6.90 13.85
N ALA A 90 -0.60 5.66 14.13
CA ALA A 90 -1.85 5.36 14.82
C ALA A 90 -1.87 5.88 16.27
N ALA A 91 -0.70 5.95 16.91
CA ALA A 91 -0.55 6.52 18.24
C ALA A 91 -0.75 8.05 18.28
N GLY A 92 -0.49 8.73 17.15
CA GLY A 92 -0.76 10.17 17.00
C GLY A 92 -0.14 10.70 15.71
N HIS A 93 -0.92 11.46 14.92
CA HIS A 93 -0.48 12.03 13.65
C HIS A 93 -1.10 13.40 13.37
N LEU A 94 -0.54 14.14 12.42
CA LEU A 94 -1.08 15.41 11.98
C LEU A 94 -2.41 15.21 11.23
N PRO A 95 -3.40 16.11 11.41
CA PRO A 95 -4.62 16.08 10.62
C PRO A 95 -4.33 16.11 9.11
N GLY A 96 -4.93 15.17 8.38
CA GLY A 96 -4.79 15.07 6.93
C GLY A 96 -3.49 14.40 6.44
N ALA A 97 -2.62 13.95 7.34
CA ALA A 97 -1.44 13.17 6.96
C ALA A 97 -1.83 11.76 6.50
N ARG A 98 -1.11 11.25 5.50
CA ARG A 98 -1.19 9.86 5.07
C ARG A 98 -0.02 9.08 5.66
N SER A 99 -0.32 7.93 6.30
CA SER A 99 0.72 7.01 6.76
C SER A 99 1.44 6.39 5.57
N THR A 100 2.73 6.65 5.46
CA THR A 100 3.55 6.16 4.35
C THR A 100 4.99 6.02 4.82
N PRO A 101 5.40 4.86 5.35
CA PRO A 101 6.78 4.67 5.81
C PRO A 101 7.79 5.09 4.75
N GLY A 102 8.83 5.85 5.14
CA GLY A 102 9.69 6.59 4.23
C GLY A 102 10.39 5.71 3.17
N GLY A 103 10.79 4.49 3.54
CA GLY A 103 11.36 3.54 2.58
C GLY A 103 10.38 3.12 1.49
N GLN A 104 9.11 2.89 1.84
CA GLN A 104 8.04 2.57 0.89
C GLN A 104 7.69 3.79 0.02
N LEU A 105 7.61 4.99 0.62
CA LEU A 105 7.35 6.21 -0.13
C LEU A 105 8.39 6.43 -1.24
N VAL A 106 9.66 6.24 -0.95
CA VAL A 106 10.75 6.39 -1.93
C VAL A 106 10.69 5.29 -3.00
N GLN A 107 10.41 4.07 -2.60
CA GLN A 107 10.38 2.92 -3.51
C GLN A 107 9.16 2.94 -4.46
N GLU A 108 8.03 3.43 -3.98
CA GLU A 108 6.74 3.38 -4.68
C GLU A 108 6.09 4.78 -4.74
N THR A 109 6.87 5.82 -5.02
CA THR A 109 6.42 7.22 -4.95
C THR A 109 5.20 7.48 -5.82
N ASP A 110 5.14 6.92 -7.00
CA ASP A 110 4.02 7.05 -7.96
C ASP A 110 2.72 6.41 -7.45
N HIS A 111 2.81 5.39 -6.60
CA HIS A 111 1.65 4.79 -5.95
C HIS A 111 1.04 5.73 -4.88
N PHE A 112 1.87 6.48 -4.17
CA PHE A 112 1.43 7.38 -3.10
C PHE A 112 1.15 8.80 -3.60
N ALA A 113 1.93 9.28 -4.55
CA ALA A 113 1.85 10.60 -5.15
C ALA A 113 1.65 10.48 -6.67
N SER A 114 0.42 10.18 -7.07
CA SER A 114 0.05 9.92 -8.47
C SER A 114 0.07 11.16 -9.39
N VAL A 115 0.17 12.36 -8.82
CA VAL A 115 0.24 13.61 -9.60
C VAL A 115 1.70 14.03 -9.75
N ARG A 116 2.26 13.86 -10.94
CA ARG A 116 3.62 14.32 -11.26
C ARG A 116 3.72 15.83 -11.13
N GLY A 117 4.79 16.31 -10.48
CA GLY A 117 4.97 17.75 -10.21
C GLY A 117 4.20 18.27 -9.00
N ALA A 118 3.53 17.42 -8.23
CA ALA A 118 2.98 17.78 -6.94
C ALA A 118 4.07 18.19 -5.94
N ARG A 119 3.66 18.91 -4.89
CA ARG A 119 4.52 19.17 -3.73
C ARG A 119 4.38 18.01 -2.75
N LEU A 120 5.50 17.48 -2.28
CA LEU A 120 5.52 16.44 -1.25
C LEU A 120 6.00 17.06 0.06
N VAL A 121 5.20 16.93 1.11
CA VAL A 121 5.56 17.40 2.45
C VAL A 121 5.68 16.19 3.36
N LEU A 122 6.84 16.01 3.97
CA LEU A 122 7.14 14.88 4.82
C LEU A 122 7.16 15.31 6.28
N VAL A 123 6.65 14.45 7.15
CA VAL A 123 6.63 14.66 8.59
C VAL A 123 7.09 13.41 9.33
N ASP A 124 7.84 13.64 10.40
CA ASP A 124 8.20 12.68 11.44
C ASP A 124 8.20 13.36 12.81
N ASP A 125 8.63 12.64 13.84
CA ASP A 125 8.80 13.15 15.21
C ASP A 125 10.26 13.10 15.69
N ASP A 126 11.16 12.57 14.88
CA ASP A 126 12.58 12.42 15.24
C ASP A 126 13.52 13.34 14.46
N GLY A 127 13.03 14.01 13.39
CA GLY A 127 13.82 14.90 12.55
C GLY A 127 14.87 14.18 11.70
N VAL A 128 14.80 12.86 11.58
CA VAL A 128 15.76 12.02 10.85
C VAL A 128 15.11 11.40 9.62
N ARG A 129 14.02 10.66 9.81
CA ARG A 129 13.38 9.86 8.75
C ARG A 129 12.82 10.73 7.64
N ALA A 130 12.20 11.87 7.99
CA ALA A 130 11.66 12.80 7.00
C ALA A 130 12.78 13.45 6.18
N ASN A 131 13.85 13.91 6.80
CA ASN A 131 15.00 14.48 6.10
C ASN A 131 15.67 13.48 5.16
N MET A 132 15.89 12.23 5.62
CA MET A 132 16.48 11.17 4.80
C MET A 132 15.60 10.77 3.62
N SER A 133 14.28 10.60 3.84
CA SER A 133 13.35 10.28 2.76
C SER A 133 13.20 11.43 1.77
N ALA A 134 13.14 12.67 2.27
CA ALA A 134 13.05 13.87 1.43
C ALA A 134 14.29 14.05 0.53
N SER A 135 15.48 13.73 1.03
CA SER A 135 16.71 13.80 0.21
C SER A 135 16.65 12.89 -1.01
N TRP A 136 16.10 11.68 -0.85
CA TRP A 136 15.89 10.75 -1.98
C TRP A 136 14.87 11.26 -2.97
N LEU A 137 13.72 11.75 -2.47
CA LEU A 137 12.66 12.28 -3.33
C LEU A 137 13.11 13.52 -4.11
N ALA A 138 13.92 14.39 -3.48
CA ALA A 138 14.52 15.53 -4.16
C ALA A 138 15.45 15.06 -5.29
N GLN A 139 16.32 14.09 -5.03
CA GLN A 139 17.19 13.49 -6.05
C GLN A 139 16.41 12.81 -7.19
N MET A 140 15.17 12.39 -6.95
CA MET A 140 14.25 11.88 -7.96
C MET A 140 13.49 12.99 -8.72
N GLY A 141 13.82 14.26 -8.47
CA GLY A 141 13.24 15.41 -9.16
C GLY A 141 11.90 15.89 -8.60
N TRP A 142 11.50 15.46 -7.40
CA TRP A 142 10.30 15.97 -6.76
C TRP A 142 10.54 17.29 -6.03
N GLN A 143 9.55 18.17 -6.04
CA GLN A 143 9.52 19.28 -5.11
C GLN A 143 9.09 18.77 -3.74
N VAL A 144 10.04 18.63 -2.83
CA VAL A 144 9.84 18.07 -1.50
C VAL A 144 10.21 19.06 -0.41
N ALA A 145 9.49 19.03 0.69
CA ALA A 145 9.80 19.78 1.90
C ALA A 145 9.61 18.89 3.14
N VAL A 146 10.37 19.19 4.18
CA VAL A 146 10.17 18.64 5.52
C VAL A 146 9.38 19.65 6.35
N LEU A 147 8.35 19.17 7.04
CA LEU A 147 7.57 19.98 7.97
C LEU A 147 8.33 20.05 9.30
N ASP A 148 8.81 21.22 9.62
CA ASP A 148 9.68 21.49 10.77
C ASP A 148 8.96 22.29 11.86
N GLY A 149 9.52 22.32 13.09
CA GLY A 149 9.00 23.10 14.21
C GLY A 149 7.71 22.55 14.82
N LEU A 150 7.44 21.26 14.64
CA LEU A 150 6.27 20.59 15.21
C LEU A 150 6.43 20.36 16.71
N ARG A 151 5.29 20.33 17.41
CA ARG A 151 5.15 19.98 18.82
C ARG A 151 4.34 18.69 18.95
N ASP A 152 4.48 17.97 20.04
CA ASP A 152 3.71 16.76 20.31
C ASP A 152 2.19 17.01 20.21
N SER A 153 1.72 18.21 20.60
CA SER A 153 0.31 18.61 20.49
C SER A 153 -0.21 18.68 19.04
N ASP A 154 0.67 18.81 18.06
CA ASP A 154 0.28 18.89 16.65
C ASP A 154 -0.12 17.51 16.11
N PHE A 155 0.40 16.42 16.70
CA PHE A 155 0.03 15.03 16.38
C PHE A 155 -1.29 14.63 17.09
N SER A 156 -2.35 15.34 16.79
CA SER A 156 -3.61 15.33 17.54
C SER A 156 -4.62 14.27 17.09
N VAL A 157 -4.46 13.68 15.91
CA VAL A 157 -5.35 12.64 15.38
C VAL A 157 -4.81 11.27 15.76
N ARG A 158 -5.70 10.32 16.07
CA ARG A 158 -5.33 8.96 16.45
C ARG A 158 -6.05 7.93 15.59
N GLY A 159 -5.49 6.75 15.53
CA GLY A 159 -6.01 5.63 14.75
C GLY A 159 -5.25 5.40 13.44
N PRO A 160 -5.49 4.27 12.78
CA PRO A 160 -4.85 3.95 11.50
C PRO A 160 -5.32 4.91 10.40
N TRP A 161 -4.47 5.11 9.40
CA TRP A 161 -4.87 5.85 8.21
C TRP A 161 -6.01 5.13 7.48
N GLN A 162 -7.01 5.90 7.09
CA GLN A 162 -8.12 5.42 6.28
C GLN A 162 -8.15 6.18 4.96
N ALA A 163 -8.25 5.45 3.86
CA ALA A 163 -8.38 6.08 2.56
C ALA A 163 -9.68 6.89 2.52
N PRO A 164 -9.64 8.15 2.05
CA PRO A 164 -10.87 8.88 1.75
C PRO A 164 -11.63 8.14 0.67
N LEU A 165 -12.88 7.83 0.95
CA LEU A 165 -13.74 7.12 0.01
C LEU A 165 -14.68 8.09 -0.67
N PRO A 166 -14.93 7.91 -1.96
CA PRO A 166 -16.06 8.56 -2.62
C PRO A 166 -17.38 8.15 -1.93
N ASP A 167 -18.38 8.99 -2.03
CA ASP A 167 -19.73 8.64 -1.59
C ASP A 167 -20.19 7.36 -2.31
N THR A 168 -20.71 6.43 -1.55
CA THR A 168 -21.26 5.17 -2.06
C THR A 168 -22.77 5.14 -1.84
N SER A 169 -23.48 4.50 -2.75
CA SER A 169 -24.91 4.20 -2.51
C SER A 169 -25.07 3.36 -1.25
N PRO A 170 -26.14 3.57 -0.49
CA PRO A 170 -26.48 2.70 0.62
C PRO A 170 -26.57 1.24 0.15
N ALA A 171 -25.98 0.33 0.92
CA ALA A 171 -26.07 -1.10 0.69
C ALA A 171 -26.64 -1.76 1.94
N GLU A 172 -27.52 -2.72 1.75
CA GLU A 172 -27.99 -3.53 2.87
C GLU A 172 -26.86 -4.47 3.29
N GLU A 173 -26.43 -4.34 4.55
CA GLU A 173 -25.31 -5.11 5.09
C GLU A 173 -25.80 -6.26 5.96
N ILE A 174 -25.13 -7.40 5.83
CA ILE A 174 -25.35 -8.57 6.69
C ILE A 174 -24.09 -8.94 7.44
N SER A 175 -24.27 -9.51 8.64
CA SER A 175 -23.14 -9.98 9.44
C SER A 175 -22.55 -11.30 8.90
N PRO A 176 -21.27 -11.63 9.23
CA PRO A 176 -20.71 -12.93 8.90
C PRO A 176 -21.54 -14.12 9.44
N ARG A 177 -22.12 -13.99 10.63
CA ARG A 177 -22.97 -15.04 11.21
C ARG A 177 -24.28 -15.21 10.46
N THR A 178 -24.90 -14.11 10.00
CA THR A 178 -26.10 -14.15 9.15
C THR A 178 -25.79 -14.86 7.83
N LEU A 179 -24.66 -14.51 7.20
CA LEU A 179 -24.25 -15.20 5.97
C LEU A 179 -24.00 -16.69 6.22
N ALA A 180 -23.31 -17.04 7.32
CA ALA A 180 -23.08 -18.45 7.68
C ALA A 180 -24.38 -19.24 7.82
N THR A 181 -25.42 -18.64 8.36
CA THR A 181 -26.76 -19.26 8.42
C THR A 181 -27.36 -19.42 7.02
N TRP A 182 -27.30 -18.40 6.18
CA TRP A 182 -27.85 -18.45 4.83
C TRP A 182 -27.17 -19.45 3.91
N LEU A 183 -25.88 -19.73 4.14
CA LEU A 183 -25.13 -20.72 3.37
C LEU A 183 -25.49 -22.19 3.74
N GLN A 184 -26.26 -22.41 4.80
CA GLN A 184 -26.79 -23.75 5.12
C GLN A 184 -27.96 -24.16 4.21
N GLU A 185 -28.54 -23.18 3.52
CA GLU A 185 -29.67 -23.36 2.63
C GLU A 185 -29.30 -22.97 1.21
N PRO A 186 -29.94 -23.57 0.18
CA PRO A 186 -29.70 -23.17 -1.21
C PRO A 186 -30.24 -21.75 -1.48
N GLY A 187 -29.75 -21.13 -2.55
CA GLY A 187 -30.26 -19.85 -3.04
C GLY A 187 -29.37 -18.64 -2.71
N THR A 188 -28.37 -18.76 -1.85
CA THR A 188 -27.39 -17.69 -1.58
C THR A 188 -26.13 -17.89 -2.39
N LEU A 189 -25.73 -16.88 -3.17
CA LEU A 189 -24.46 -16.87 -3.90
C LEU A 189 -23.55 -15.75 -3.37
N VAL A 190 -22.36 -16.09 -2.96
CA VAL A 190 -21.33 -15.13 -2.54
C VAL A 190 -20.47 -14.78 -3.74
N LEU A 191 -20.29 -13.47 -4.00
CA LEU A 191 -19.39 -12.93 -4.99
C LEU A 191 -18.22 -12.24 -4.30
N ASP A 192 -17.02 -12.75 -4.53
CA ASP A 192 -15.78 -12.21 -3.95
C ASP A 192 -15.03 -11.41 -5.01
N PHE A 193 -14.80 -10.13 -4.72
CA PHE A 193 -14.07 -9.18 -5.55
C PHE A 193 -12.67 -8.86 -5.02
N THR A 194 -12.15 -9.68 -4.12
CA THR A 194 -10.76 -9.52 -3.66
C THR A 194 -9.77 -9.80 -4.80
N ALA A 195 -8.50 -9.42 -4.64
CA ALA A 195 -7.50 -9.77 -5.65
C ALA A 195 -7.43 -11.30 -5.84
N SER A 196 -7.38 -11.77 -7.08
CA SER A 196 -7.43 -13.20 -7.40
C SER A 196 -6.36 -14.03 -6.68
N ALA A 197 -5.19 -13.44 -6.44
CA ALA A 197 -4.11 -14.07 -5.69
C ALA A 197 -4.50 -14.37 -4.23
N ASN A 198 -5.27 -13.48 -3.59
CA ASN A 198 -5.75 -13.67 -2.23
C ASN A 198 -6.93 -14.64 -2.19
N TYR A 199 -7.85 -14.54 -3.17
CA TYR A 199 -8.98 -15.44 -3.26
C TYR A 199 -8.54 -16.91 -3.32
N VAL A 200 -7.60 -17.25 -4.18
CA VAL A 200 -7.15 -18.65 -4.32
C VAL A 200 -6.44 -19.20 -3.09
N GLN A 201 -5.93 -18.33 -2.25
CA GLN A 201 -5.29 -18.73 -0.99
C GLN A 201 -6.30 -18.89 0.16
N ARG A 202 -7.35 -18.06 0.16
CA ARG A 202 -8.31 -18.05 1.26
C ARG A 202 -9.56 -17.25 0.91
N HIS A 203 -10.70 -17.90 0.87
CA HIS A 203 -12.01 -17.28 0.63
C HIS A 203 -13.13 -17.98 1.41
N ILE A 204 -14.32 -17.41 1.41
CA ILE A 204 -15.53 -18.00 2.01
C ILE A 204 -15.92 -19.24 1.21
N PRO A 205 -16.19 -20.40 1.85
CA PRO A 205 -16.55 -21.64 1.15
C PRO A 205 -17.72 -21.43 0.19
N GLY A 206 -17.55 -21.92 -1.04
CA GLY A 206 -18.56 -21.81 -2.08
C GLY A 206 -18.68 -20.43 -2.75
N ALA A 207 -17.89 -19.45 -2.37
CA ALA A 207 -17.87 -18.15 -3.02
C ALA A 207 -17.33 -18.24 -4.45
N TRP A 208 -17.85 -17.39 -5.34
CA TRP A 208 -17.37 -17.21 -6.71
C TRP A 208 -16.56 -15.94 -6.83
N TRP A 209 -15.40 -16.04 -7.42
CA TRP A 209 -14.58 -14.88 -7.70
C TRP A 209 -14.94 -14.25 -9.03
N ALA A 210 -15.03 -12.91 -9.06
CA ALA A 210 -15.31 -12.15 -10.28
C ALA A 210 -14.54 -10.84 -10.33
N LEU A 211 -14.29 -10.34 -11.54
CA LEU A 211 -13.78 -8.99 -11.79
C LEU A 211 -14.96 -8.00 -11.86
N PRO A 212 -14.92 -6.88 -11.11
CA PRO A 212 -15.95 -5.84 -11.24
C PRO A 212 -16.13 -5.34 -12.68
N SER A 213 -15.04 -5.24 -13.44
CA SER A 213 -15.06 -4.79 -14.85
C SER A 213 -15.70 -5.79 -15.82
N GLN A 214 -15.92 -7.03 -15.40
CA GLN A 214 -16.51 -8.12 -16.21
C GLN A 214 -17.74 -8.72 -15.53
N LEU A 215 -18.46 -7.91 -14.75
CA LEU A 215 -19.55 -8.39 -13.91
C LEU A 215 -20.71 -9.00 -14.74
N GLN A 216 -21.01 -8.42 -15.89
CA GLN A 216 -22.07 -8.91 -16.75
C GLN A 216 -21.75 -10.30 -17.34
N GLU A 217 -20.53 -10.48 -17.83
CA GLU A 217 -20.03 -11.75 -18.36
C GLU A 217 -19.92 -12.81 -17.26
N ALA A 218 -19.48 -12.38 -16.07
CA ALA A 218 -19.40 -13.24 -14.90
C ALA A 218 -20.78 -13.78 -14.51
N LEU A 219 -21.81 -12.92 -14.45
CA LEU A 219 -23.19 -13.33 -14.13
C LEU A 219 -23.72 -14.41 -15.05
N ALA A 220 -23.37 -14.41 -16.33
CA ALA A 220 -23.81 -15.42 -17.28
C ALA A 220 -23.23 -16.82 -17.01
N GLN A 221 -22.14 -16.91 -16.23
CA GLN A 221 -21.47 -18.17 -15.87
C GLN A 221 -21.85 -18.67 -14.48
N LEU A 222 -22.54 -17.85 -13.68
CA LEU A 222 -22.89 -18.19 -12.30
C LEU A 222 -24.12 -19.10 -12.24
N PRO A 223 -24.23 -19.94 -11.22
CA PRO A 223 -25.48 -20.65 -10.94
C PRO A 223 -26.58 -19.67 -10.58
N GLN A 224 -27.83 -20.10 -10.79
CA GLN A 224 -28.97 -19.30 -10.37
C GLN A 224 -29.00 -19.10 -8.86
N ALA A 225 -29.26 -17.87 -8.44
CA ALA A 225 -29.35 -17.49 -7.04
C ALA A 225 -30.69 -16.76 -6.75
N GLU A 226 -31.14 -16.89 -5.54
CA GLU A 226 -32.29 -16.11 -5.02
C GLU A 226 -31.80 -14.77 -4.46
N ARG A 227 -30.55 -14.73 -3.97
CA ARG A 227 -29.89 -13.54 -3.42
C ARG A 227 -28.39 -13.60 -3.65
N TYR A 228 -27.78 -12.44 -3.73
CA TYR A 228 -26.33 -12.26 -3.84
C TYR A 228 -25.76 -11.60 -2.59
N VAL A 229 -24.61 -12.06 -2.15
CA VAL A 229 -23.84 -11.42 -1.08
C VAL A 229 -22.47 -11.05 -1.63
N LEU A 230 -22.16 -9.77 -1.63
CA LEU A 230 -20.88 -9.26 -2.16
C LEU A 230 -19.88 -9.14 -1.03
N THR A 231 -18.64 -9.54 -1.30
CA THR A 231 -17.51 -9.40 -0.39
C THR A 231 -16.24 -9.02 -1.15
N CYS A 232 -15.28 -8.53 -0.43
CA CYS A 232 -13.85 -8.52 -0.73
C CYS A 232 -13.10 -8.58 0.60
N GLY A 233 -11.80 -8.34 0.65
CA GLY A 233 -11.06 -8.41 1.91
C GLY A 233 -11.72 -7.67 3.08
N SER A 234 -12.15 -6.41 2.88
CA SER A 234 -12.81 -5.55 3.87
C SER A 234 -14.23 -5.11 3.47
N SER A 235 -14.76 -5.61 2.40
CA SER A 235 -15.98 -5.15 1.69
C SER A 235 -15.93 -3.73 1.11
N LEU A 236 -14.78 -3.08 1.15
CA LEU A 236 -14.63 -1.73 0.65
C LEU A 236 -14.84 -1.65 -0.87
N LEU A 237 -14.14 -2.49 -1.65
CA LEU A 237 -14.33 -2.58 -3.10
C LEU A 237 -15.72 -3.13 -3.45
N ALA A 238 -16.17 -4.16 -2.74
CA ALA A 238 -17.47 -4.78 -2.99
C ALA A 238 -18.61 -3.78 -2.86
N ARG A 239 -18.52 -2.79 -1.97
CA ARG A 239 -19.52 -1.72 -1.81
C ARG A 239 -19.76 -0.94 -3.11
N PHE A 240 -18.71 -0.66 -3.88
CA PHE A 240 -18.83 0.04 -5.17
C PHE A 240 -19.46 -0.83 -6.26
N VAL A 241 -19.43 -2.16 -6.10
CA VAL A 241 -20.02 -3.10 -7.05
C VAL A 241 -21.52 -3.32 -6.81
N VAL A 242 -22.01 -3.05 -5.59
CA VAL A 242 -23.45 -3.24 -5.24
C VAL A 242 -24.38 -2.57 -6.25
N PRO A 243 -24.28 -1.26 -6.56
CA PRO A 243 -25.21 -0.63 -7.52
C PRO A 243 -25.06 -1.19 -8.94
N GLN A 244 -23.88 -1.64 -9.32
CA GLN A 244 -23.66 -2.26 -10.63
C GLN A 244 -24.40 -3.59 -10.73
N LEU A 245 -24.30 -4.44 -9.70
CA LEU A 245 -25.02 -5.72 -9.67
C LEU A 245 -26.54 -5.50 -9.58
N GLN A 246 -27.01 -4.55 -8.77
CA GLN A 246 -28.42 -4.20 -8.68
C GLN A 246 -29.02 -3.76 -10.01
N ALA A 247 -28.24 -3.12 -10.88
CA ALA A 247 -28.68 -2.76 -12.22
C ALA A 247 -28.77 -3.97 -13.17
N LEU A 248 -28.08 -5.06 -12.89
CA LEU A 248 -28.03 -6.26 -13.73
C LEU A 248 -28.97 -7.40 -13.27
N THR A 249 -29.53 -7.31 -12.04
CA THR A 249 -30.41 -8.36 -11.50
C THR A 249 -31.58 -7.77 -10.73
N GLN A 250 -32.70 -8.51 -10.71
CA GLN A 250 -33.86 -8.20 -9.85
C GLN A 250 -33.77 -8.91 -8.49
N ARG A 251 -32.70 -9.65 -8.24
CA ARG A 251 -32.51 -10.38 -6.98
C ARG A 251 -31.97 -9.46 -5.90
N PRO A 252 -32.29 -9.71 -4.63
CA PRO A 252 -31.70 -8.97 -3.51
C PRO A 252 -30.16 -9.06 -3.51
N VAL A 253 -29.51 -7.92 -3.28
CA VAL A 253 -28.04 -7.79 -3.23
C VAL A 253 -27.65 -7.23 -1.87
N PHE A 254 -26.85 -7.97 -1.15
CA PHE A 254 -26.35 -7.64 0.18
C PHE A 254 -24.82 -7.45 0.15
N LEU A 255 -24.31 -6.71 1.12
CA LEU A 255 -22.89 -6.55 1.35
C LEU A 255 -22.50 -7.26 2.65
N LEU A 256 -21.43 -8.05 2.63
CA LEU A 256 -20.90 -8.65 3.85
C LEU A 256 -20.19 -7.59 4.69
N SER A 257 -20.70 -7.28 5.86
CA SER A 257 -20.08 -6.28 6.76
C SER A 257 -18.68 -6.72 7.19
N GLY A 258 -17.70 -5.83 6.97
CA GLY A 258 -16.28 -6.10 7.24
C GLY A 258 -15.60 -7.13 6.33
N GLY A 259 -16.32 -7.68 5.35
CA GLY A 259 -15.78 -8.55 4.31
C GLY A 259 -15.26 -9.91 4.81
N THR A 260 -14.43 -10.50 3.98
CA THR A 260 -13.78 -11.79 4.29
C THR A 260 -12.90 -11.72 5.54
N ALA A 261 -12.37 -10.53 5.87
CA ALA A 261 -11.63 -10.33 7.12
C ALA A 261 -12.51 -10.55 8.36
N ALA A 262 -13.70 -9.93 8.39
CA ALA A 262 -14.66 -10.12 9.49
C ALA A 262 -15.19 -11.56 9.57
N TRP A 263 -15.34 -12.23 8.42
CA TRP A 263 -15.70 -13.66 8.37
C TRP A 263 -14.66 -14.51 9.10
N ILE A 264 -13.37 -14.27 8.82
CA ILE A 264 -12.25 -14.98 9.45
C ILE A 264 -12.15 -14.64 10.94
N GLU A 265 -12.30 -13.37 11.30
CA GLU A 265 -12.28 -12.93 12.70
C GLU A 265 -13.41 -13.56 13.53
N ALA A 266 -14.56 -13.84 12.90
CA ALA A 266 -15.66 -14.57 13.52
C ALA A 266 -15.38 -16.08 13.70
N GLY A 267 -14.20 -16.57 13.30
CA GLY A 267 -13.79 -17.97 13.41
C GLY A 267 -14.52 -18.91 12.44
N LEU A 268 -15.08 -18.37 11.36
CA LEU A 268 -15.84 -19.14 10.37
C LEU A 268 -14.90 -19.83 9.36
N PRO A 269 -15.31 -20.97 8.76
CA PRO A 269 -14.46 -21.75 7.88
C PRO A 269 -14.07 -20.99 6.62
N VAL A 270 -12.89 -21.27 6.13
CA VAL A 270 -12.37 -20.77 4.84
C VAL A 270 -11.91 -21.94 3.99
N GLU A 271 -11.91 -21.74 2.67
CA GLU A 271 -11.34 -22.71 1.75
C GLU A 271 -10.21 -22.11 0.90
N GLU A 272 -9.33 -22.97 0.43
CA GLU A 272 -8.30 -22.69 -0.55
C GLU A 272 -8.66 -23.43 -1.84
N SER A 273 -8.95 -22.68 -2.91
CA SER A 273 -9.38 -23.28 -4.16
C SER A 273 -9.07 -22.35 -5.34
N ARG A 274 -8.82 -22.97 -6.51
CA ARG A 274 -8.76 -22.30 -7.82
C ARG A 274 -10.01 -22.56 -8.67
N GLN A 275 -11.02 -23.07 -8.06
CA GLN A 275 -12.33 -23.29 -8.68
C GLN A 275 -13.21 -22.06 -8.51
N GLN A 276 -14.40 -22.08 -9.09
CA GLN A 276 -15.40 -21.01 -8.95
C GLN A 276 -14.87 -19.63 -9.36
N LEU A 277 -14.16 -19.59 -10.48
CA LEU A 277 -13.68 -18.37 -11.11
C LEU A 277 -14.65 -17.97 -12.24
N ALA A 278 -15.47 -16.94 -12.03
CA ALA A 278 -16.38 -16.40 -13.05
C ALA A 278 -15.71 -15.36 -13.96
N SER A 279 -14.44 -15.07 -13.74
CA SER A 279 -13.63 -14.19 -14.58
C SER A 279 -12.21 -14.76 -14.72
N PRO A 280 -11.48 -14.45 -15.80
CA PRO A 280 -10.07 -14.78 -15.91
C PRO A 280 -9.24 -13.98 -14.92
N ARG A 281 -8.18 -14.60 -14.38
CA ARG A 281 -7.29 -13.97 -13.39
C ARG A 281 -6.30 -13.01 -14.05
N ILE A 282 -6.78 -11.86 -14.49
CA ILE A 282 -6.02 -10.79 -15.15
C ILE A 282 -5.95 -9.51 -14.33
N ASP A 283 -6.41 -9.55 -13.09
CA ASP A 283 -6.50 -8.43 -12.16
C ASP A 283 -5.15 -7.99 -11.60
N ARG A 284 -4.13 -8.81 -11.75
CA ARG A 284 -2.82 -8.55 -11.17
C ARG A 284 -1.70 -9.03 -12.07
N TYR A 285 -0.78 -8.13 -12.36
CA TYR A 285 0.54 -8.49 -12.83
C TYR A 285 1.40 -8.86 -11.62
N ARG A 286 1.82 -10.13 -11.54
CA ARG A 286 2.76 -10.56 -10.51
C ARG A 286 4.16 -10.06 -10.88
N ARG A 287 4.69 -9.15 -10.10
CA ARG A 287 6.05 -8.64 -10.29
C ARG A 287 7.06 -9.77 -9.99
N PRO A 288 8.10 -9.95 -10.80
CA PRO A 288 9.08 -11.02 -10.61
C PRO A 288 9.81 -10.99 -9.26
N TYR A 289 9.85 -9.84 -8.61
CA TYR A 289 10.46 -9.63 -7.29
C TYR A 289 9.46 -9.74 -6.12
N GLU A 290 8.20 -9.98 -6.38
CA GLU A 290 7.22 -10.25 -5.31
C GLU A 290 7.37 -11.69 -4.82
N GLY A 291 8.18 -11.83 -3.78
CA GLY A 291 8.47 -13.11 -3.15
C GLY A 291 9.63 -13.86 -3.83
N THR A 292 10.14 -14.82 -3.11
CA THR A 292 11.26 -15.69 -3.52
C THR A 292 10.79 -17.07 -3.99
N ASP A 293 9.50 -17.25 -4.19
CA ASP A 293 8.84 -18.45 -4.69
C ASP A 293 8.57 -18.41 -6.21
N ASN A 294 9.08 -17.39 -6.89
CA ASN A 294 9.04 -17.30 -8.34
C ASN A 294 10.02 -18.29 -8.99
N PRO A 295 9.78 -18.74 -10.25
CA PRO A 295 10.75 -19.49 -11.02
C PRO A 295 12.10 -18.76 -11.09
N LYS A 296 13.19 -19.50 -11.01
CA LYS A 296 14.55 -18.93 -11.01
C LYS A 296 14.81 -18.06 -12.25
N GLU A 297 14.31 -18.48 -13.40
CA GLU A 297 14.42 -17.77 -14.67
C GLU A 297 13.71 -16.42 -14.61
N ALA A 298 12.55 -16.32 -13.95
CA ALA A 298 11.82 -15.06 -13.77
C ALA A 298 12.58 -14.10 -12.84
N MET A 299 13.12 -14.61 -11.74
CA MET A 299 13.94 -13.82 -10.81
C MET A 299 15.22 -13.31 -11.48
N GLN A 300 15.90 -14.17 -12.26
CA GLN A 300 17.11 -13.78 -13.01
C GLN A 300 16.77 -12.75 -14.09
N GLY A 301 15.72 -12.98 -14.87
CA GLY A 301 15.27 -12.04 -15.90
C GLY A 301 14.93 -10.66 -15.35
N TYR A 302 14.38 -10.59 -14.14
CA TYR A 302 14.16 -9.32 -13.45
C TYR A 302 15.48 -8.61 -13.13
N LEU A 303 16.47 -9.32 -12.59
CA LEU A 303 17.77 -8.73 -12.27
C LEU A 303 18.49 -8.25 -13.54
N ASP A 304 18.42 -9.01 -14.62
CA ASP A 304 19.03 -8.64 -15.92
C ASP A 304 18.38 -7.36 -16.48
N TRP A 305 17.06 -7.23 -16.35
CA TRP A 305 16.33 -6.02 -16.71
C TRP A 305 16.73 -4.82 -15.81
N GLU A 306 16.82 -5.04 -14.51
CA GLU A 306 17.20 -3.99 -13.53
C GLU A 306 18.60 -3.41 -13.82
N PHE A 307 19.57 -4.25 -14.18
CA PHE A 307 20.90 -3.79 -14.59
C PHE A 307 20.88 -2.92 -15.85
N GLY A 308 19.88 -3.08 -16.71
CA GLY A 308 19.70 -2.27 -17.91
C GLY A 308 19.11 -0.87 -17.67
N LEU A 309 18.51 -0.61 -16.50
CA LEU A 309 17.74 0.62 -16.24
C LEU A 309 18.57 1.90 -16.32
N VAL A 310 19.81 1.89 -15.83
CA VAL A 310 20.69 3.07 -15.87
C VAL A 310 20.95 3.50 -17.31
N ALA A 311 21.21 2.54 -18.20
CA ALA A 311 21.39 2.81 -19.63
C ALA A 311 20.10 3.30 -20.29
N GLN A 312 18.95 2.80 -19.87
CA GLN A 312 17.64 3.26 -20.36
C GLN A 312 17.38 4.70 -19.94
N LEU A 313 17.59 5.05 -18.69
CA LEU A 313 17.46 6.42 -18.17
C LEU A 313 18.38 7.39 -18.93
N GLY A 314 19.63 6.98 -19.18
CA GLY A 314 20.58 7.79 -19.96
C GLY A 314 20.10 8.04 -21.39
N ARG A 315 19.42 7.08 -22.04
CA ARG A 315 18.84 7.27 -23.38
C ARG A 315 17.58 8.15 -23.36
N ASP A 316 16.74 7.97 -22.33
CA ASP A 316 15.51 8.76 -22.17
C ASP A 316 15.83 10.24 -21.90
N GLY A 317 16.74 10.56 -21.01
CA GLY A 317 17.20 11.91 -20.71
C GLY A 317 16.14 12.84 -20.09
N THR A 318 14.93 12.34 -19.78
CA THR A 318 13.81 13.15 -19.28
C THR A 318 13.53 12.94 -17.78
N HIS A 319 14.25 12.05 -17.12
CA HIS A 319 13.95 11.61 -15.75
C HIS A 319 14.16 12.69 -14.66
N GLY A 320 15.07 13.65 -14.87
CA GLY A 320 15.38 14.71 -13.89
C GLY A 320 16.10 14.22 -12.62
N PHE A 321 16.60 12.98 -12.58
CA PHE A 321 17.30 12.43 -11.43
C PHE A 321 18.72 13.02 -11.32
N PHE A 322 19.14 13.28 -10.09
CA PHE A 322 20.51 13.70 -9.79
C PHE A 322 21.05 12.94 -8.56
N VAL A 323 22.35 13.06 -8.32
CA VAL A 323 23.04 12.44 -7.18
C VAL A 323 23.79 13.53 -6.42
N ILE A 324 23.64 13.57 -5.08
CA ILE A 324 24.31 14.51 -4.16
C ILE A 324 25.66 14.00 -3.70
#